data_5a7e906587a827dfbbb90bedad9005a4
#
_entry.id   5a7e906587a827dfbbb90bedad9005a4
#
_cell.length_a   1.000
_cell.length_b   1.000
_cell.length_c   1.000
_cell.angle_alpha   90.00
_cell.angle_beta   90.00
_cell.angle_gamma   90.00
#
_symmetry.space_group_name_H-M   'P 1'
#
loop_
_entity.id
_entity.type
_entity.pdbx_description
1 polymer ?
#
loop_
_entity_poly.entity_id
_entity_poly.type
_entity_poly.pdbx_seq_one_letter_code
_entity_poly.pdbx_strand_id
1 'polypeptide(L)'
;MRKRISLLAACGLAAVALATTPAHAADPEFRLAGPAETGLRPHPGAGGQPQKTSVEFRVLNGTDKTFDRQSTFTIDLTPLKGVADVTLAEHQSSDCTLTATAVTCKRWALWTGDSTVVDLKLTAAKDSTVGATADLTLTGKAEGATFKAATTKVRVGGPDLVLEPAALKAEQKPGDKQDLPIIFANKGTEPVRGVLLEVRTTHGIGLVERYDNCSYSEDTGADRSRNTGWTTAQCLLEGEYLPGKVYGVEGALTLKAAPHAFVDAVTYAVYANGDQPKADKLRKAAGGKQLTLKERAPKASAQVVDLDPWNNVQEFDFATRNTADLVATPVSLKGKAGETVRAEFGFRNNGPAWVAYLRSGEDVARTDIVIPAGAKVTKVPERCQGVNADGTHREQTLGAPRYFCSTGHVVGEKENFAYPFELKIETVVEDAKGSVSVGQWTPGGTQPQRWDPNHANNKAALVINAKGGGTTPSPTPTTSATPSASATPTATPTASATPGSGAGAKANGGLASTGTSAETIAFGGAALVAAGGALVLAFRRKAAGRA
;
A
#
# COMPACT_ATOMS: atom_id res chain seq x y z
N MET A 1 16.02 77.59 21.26
CA MET A 1 16.43 78.73 20.40
C MET A 1 16.64 78.21 18.98
N ARG A 2 15.91 78.86 18.03
CA ARG A 2 16.26 79.08 16.62
C ARG A 2 16.38 77.78 15.73
N LYS A 3 15.82 77.69 14.54
CA LYS A 3 14.94 78.54 13.71
C LYS A 3 14.29 77.63 12.65
N ARG A 4 13.05 77.92 12.32
CA ARG A 4 12.32 77.39 11.15
C ARG A 4 12.93 77.96 9.87
N ILE A 5 13.04 77.18 8.81
CA ILE A 5 13.02 77.68 7.44
C ILE A 5 12.11 76.71 6.63
N SER A 6 11.00 77.31 6.17
CA SER A 6 10.10 76.72 5.18
C SER A 6 10.66 76.99 3.78
N LEU A 7 10.71 76.02 2.92
CA LEU A 7 10.83 76.19 1.47
C LEU A 7 9.71 75.42 0.78
N LEU A 8 8.77 76.20 0.27
CA LEU A 8 7.80 75.74 -0.72
C LEU A 8 8.52 75.62 -2.07
N ALA A 9 8.49 74.45 -2.68
CA ALA A 9 8.79 74.30 -4.11
C ALA A 9 7.66 73.47 -4.74
N ALA A 10 6.87 74.18 -5.53
CA ALA A 10 5.92 73.60 -6.45
C ALA A 10 6.68 72.89 -7.56
N CYS A 11 6.43 71.61 -7.78
CA CYS A 11 6.87 70.93 -8.98
C CYS A 11 5.74 70.10 -9.56
N GLY A 12 5.53 70.29 -10.83
CA GLY A 12 4.46 69.84 -11.64
C GLY A 12 4.33 68.34 -11.71
N LEU A 13 3.10 67.87 -11.78
CA LEU A 13 2.67 66.53 -12.14
C LEU A 13 3.02 66.26 -13.60
N ALA A 14 4.13 65.59 -13.86
CA ALA A 14 4.34 64.83 -15.10
C ALA A 14 3.76 63.46 -14.87
N ALA A 15 2.56 63.23 -15.35
CA ALA A 15 1.96 61.89 -15.46
C ALA A 15 2.74 61.09 -16.51
N VAL A 16 3.76 60.34 -16.09
CA VAL A 16 4.36 59.30 -16.91
C VAL A 16 3.37 58.14 -16.89
N ALA A 17 2.61 57.96 -17.96
CA ALA A 17 1.87 56.77 -18.26
C ALA A 17 2.89 55.61 -18.43
N LEU A 18 3.19 54.91 -17.36
CA LEU A 18 3.82 53.59 -17.42
C LEU A 18 2.81 52.68 -18.14
N ALA A 19 2.96 52.50 -19.45
CA ALA A 19 2.37 51.42 -20.18
C ALA A 19 2.93 50.13 -19.51
N THR A 20 2.17 49.55 -18.59
CA THR A 20 2.41 48.20 -18.10
C THR A 20 2.22 47.28 -19.29
N THR A 21 3.31 46.92 -19.96
CA THR A 21 3.28 45.76 -20.85
C THR A 21 2.68 44.62 -20.03
N PRO A 22 1.64 43.93 -20.54
CA PRO A 22 1.14 42.75 -19.84
C PRO A 22 2.33 41.80 -19.65
N ALA A 23 2.64 41.51 -18.39
CA ALA A 23 3.61 40.46 -18.08
C ALA A 23 3.04 39.17 -18.69
N HIS A 24 3.57 38.78 -19.84
CA HIS A 24 3.30 37.43 -20.35
C HIS A 24 3.78 36.48 -19.27
N ALA A 25 2.87 35.74 -18.68
CA ALA A 25 3.24 34.64 -17.80
C ALA A 25 4.20 33.76 -18.60
N ALA A 26 5.37 33.51 -18.05
CA ALA A 26 6.34 32.63 -18.70
C ALA A 26 5.67 31.27 -18.95
N ASP A 27 5.93 30.70 -20.12
CA ASP A 27 5.43 29.37 -20.45
C ASP A 27 5.85 28.37 -19.36
N PRO A 28 4.96 27.46 -18.92
CA PRO A 28 5.29 26.47 -17.92
C PRO A 28 6.42 25.56 -18.42
N GLU A 29 7.36 25.26 -17.53
CA GLU A 29 8.42 24.28 -17.77
C GLU A 29 8.04 22.94 -17.12
N PHE A 30 7.94 21.89 -17.93
CA PHE A 30 7.70 20.52 -17.47
C PHE A 30 9.00 19.73 -17.41
N ARG A 31 9.14 18.88 -16.39
CA ARG A 31 10.28 18.00 -16.26
C ARG A 31 9.92 16.62 -16.83
N LEU A 32 10.76 16.12 -17.71
CA LEU A 32 10.71 14.72 -18.12
C LEU A 32 11.59 13.90 -17.19
N ALA A 33 11.21 12.65 -16.94
CA ALA A 33 11.91 11.74 -16.06
C ALA A 33 11.95 10.33 -16.64
N GLY A 34 13.00 9.60 -16.31
CA GLY A 34 13.21 8.18 -16.59
C GLY A 34 14.25 7.64 -15.62
N PRO A 35 14.51 6.34 -15.59
CA PRO A 35 15.62 5.78 -14.82
C PRO A 35 16.95 6.38 -15.33
N ALA A 36 17.88 6.65 -14.42
CA ALA A 36 19.20 7.18 -14.82
C ALA A 36 19.96 6.18 -15.68
N GLU A 37 19.87 4.89 -15.35
CA GLU A 37 20.48 3.78 -16.09
C GLU A 37 19.54 2.58 -16.05
N THR A 38 19.60 1.72 -17.09
CA THR A 38 18.93 0.43 -17.14
C THR A 38 19.86 -0.63 -17.72
N GLY A 39 19.96 -1.78 -17.03
CA GLY A 39 20.73 -2.94 -17.48
C GLY A 39 19.85 -3.87 -18.32
N LEU A 40 20.41 -4.37 -19.39
CA LEU A 40 19.80 -5.39 -20.23
C LEU A 40 20.56 -6.69 -20.07
N ARG A 41 19.85 -7.78 -19.86
CA ARG A 41 20.48 -9.09 -19.92
C ARG A 41 21.06 -9.32 -21.31
N PRO A 42 22.29 -9.85 -21.43
CA PRO A 42 22.85 -10.24 -22.72
C PRO A 42 21.92 -11.19 -23.46
N HIS A 43 21.83 -11.03 -24.76
CA HIS A 43 21.02 -11.90 -25.61
C HIS A 43 21.45 -13.37 -25.42
N PRO A 44 20.52 -14.31 -25.17
CA PRO A 44 20.88 -15.69 -24.79
C PRO A 44 21.44 -16.54 -25.96
N GLY A 45 21.58 -15.97 -27.15
CA GLY A 45 22.05 -16.70 -28.33
C GLY A 45 20.96 -17.49 -29.05
N ALA A 46 21.37 -18.49 -29.84
CA ALA A 46 20.48 -19.29 -30.64
C ALA A 46 19.55 -20.16 -29.74
N GLY A 47 18.24 -20.04 -29.96
CA GLY A 47 17.23 -20.86 -29.27
C GLY A 47 16.76 -20.31 -27.91
N GLY A 48 17.39 -19.30 -27.34
CA GLY A 48 16.92 -18.63 -26.13
C GLY A 48 15.98 -17.48 -26.44
N GLN A 49 15.02 -17.23 -25.54
CA GLN A 49 14.16 -16.03 -25.62
C GLN A 49 14.86 -14.85 -24.92
N PRO A 50 15.04 -13.70 -25.59
CA PRO A 50 15.61 -12.53 -24.95
C PRO A 50 14.64 -11.98 -23.92
N GLN A 51 15.19 -11.59 -22.75
CA GLN A 51 14.39 -11.00 -21.70
C GLN A 51 14.08 -9.54 -21.98
N LYS A 52 12.83 -9.16 -21.73
CA LYS A 52 12.35 -7.80 -21.86
C LYS A 52 12.55 -7.03 -20.53
N THR A 53 13.25 -5.91 -20.59
CA THR A 53 13.38 -4.96 -19.46
C THR A 53 12.47 -3.77 -19.71
N SER A 54 11.67 -3.39 -18.72
CA SER A 54 10.75 -2.23 -18.80
C SER A 54 11.52 -0.95 -18.51
N VAL A 55 11.30 0.07 -19.37
CA VAL A 55 11.82 1.43 -19.16
C VAL A 55 10.67 2.41 -19.29
N GLU A 56 10.24 2.94 -18.16
CA GLU A 56 9.14 3.90 -18.11
C GLU A 56 9.68 5.33 -18.14
N PHE A 57 9.15 6.12 -19.04
CA PHE A 57 9.38 7.56 -19.11
C PHE A 57 8.13 8.33 -18.68
N ARG A 58 8.34 9.39 -17.93
CA ARG A 58 7.28 10.17 -17.26
C ARG A 58 7.43 11.66 -17.55
N VAL A 59 6.32 12.39 -17.38
CA VAL A 59 6.30 13.85 -17.35
C VAL A 59 5.77 14.31 -16.00
N LEU A 60 6.46 15.27 -15.39
CA LEU A 60 6.08 15.89 -14.14
C LEU A 60 5.55 17.30 -14.40
N ASN A 61 4.25 17.47 -14.18
CA ASN A 61 3.60 18.77 -14.13
C ASN A 61 3.58 19.25 -12.66
N GLY A 62 4.58 20.05 -12.30
CA GLY A 62 4.70 20.64 -10.96
C GLY A 62 3.81 21.85 -10.70
N THR A 63 2.93 22.23 -11.65
CA THR A 63 2.00 23.35 -11.49
C THR A 63 0.71 22.88 -10.79
N ASP A 64 -0.10 23.82 -10.34
CA ASP A 64 -1.42 23.58 -9.73
C ASP A 64 -2.55 23.40 -10.76
N LYS A 65 -2.22 23.45 -12.07
CA LYS A 65 -3.20 23.38 -13.16
C LYS A 65 -2.85 22.32 -14.18
N THR A 66 -3.88 21.71 -14.74
CA THR A 66 -3.76 20.87 -15.93
C THR A 66 -3.37 21.74 -17.12
N PHE A 67 -2.43 21.25 -17.92
CA PHE A 67 -2.06 21.85 -19.18
C PHE A 67 -2.86 21.18 -20.31
N ASP A 68 -3.88 21.89 -20.80
CA ASP A 68 -4.88 21.38 -21.76
C ASP A 68 -4.50 21.64 -23.22
N ARG A 69 -3.25 21.33 -23.58
CA ARG A 69 -2.77 21.42 -24.96
C ARG A 69 -2.09 20.14 -25.39
N GLN A 70 -2.19 19.82 -26.67
CA GLN A 70 -1.53 18.66 -27.21
C GLN A 70 -0.01 18.78 -27.05
N SER A 71 0.58 17.79 -26.41
CA SER A 71 2.01 17.63 -26.25
C SER A 71 2.48 16.42 -27.05
N THR A 72 3.61 16.55 -27.72
CA THR A 72 4.27 15.46 -28.45
C THR A 72 5.60 15.15 -27.78
N PHE A 73 5.79 13.88 -27.48
CA PHE A 73 7.01 13.35 -26.86
C PHE A 73 7.72 12.45 -27.86
N THR A 74 9.05 12.57 -27.95
CA THR A 74 9.85 11.80 -28.92
C THR A 74 11.08 11.22 -28.22
N ILE A 75 11.34 9.94 -28.48
CA ILE A 75 12.56 9.23 -28.11
C ILE A 75 13.27 8.83 -29.40
N ASP A 76 14.53 9.26 -29.57
CA ASP A 76 15.39 8.81 -30.64
C ASP A 76 15.96 7.42 -30.32
N LEU A 77 15.69 6.44 -31.18
CA LEU A 77 16.16 5.07 -31.05
C LEU A 77 17.45 4.78 -31.82
N THR A 78 17.93 5.75 -32.60
CA THR A 78 19.14 5.59 -33.43
C THR A 78 20.38 5.13 -32.60
N PRO A 79 20.59 5.66 -31.39
CA PRO A 79 21.72 5.22 -30.56
C PRO A 79 21.65 3.76 -30.12
N LEU A 80 20.46 3.15 -30.07
CA LEU A 80 20.27 1.74 -29.66
C LEU A 80 20.69 0.72 -30.71
N LYS A 81 20.97 1.16 -31.94
CA LYS A 81 21.33 0.23 -33.05
C LYS A 81 22.53 -0.64 -32.65
N GLY A 82 22.32 -1.96 -32.65
CA GLY A 82 23.33 -2.94 -32.25
C GLY A 82 23.53 -3.09 -30.72
N VAL A 83 22.78 -2.32 -29.91
CA VAL A 83 22.79 -2.43 -28.44
C VAL A 83 21.49 -3.07 -27.95
N ALA A 84 20.35 -2.57 -28.37
CA ALA A 84 19.07 -3.07 -27.92
C ALA A 84 17.98 -2.96 -28.99
N ASP A 85 17.03 -3.88 -28.94
CA ASP A 85 15.77 -3.84 -29.67
C ASP A 85 14.66 -3.30 -28.77
N VAL A 86 13.67 -2.59 -29.37
CA VAL A 86 12.61 -1.89 -28.64
C VAL A 86 11.24 -2.37 -29.10
N THR A 87 10.35 -2.59 -28.13
CA THR A 87 8.91 -2.75 -28.36
C THR A 87 8.12 -1.86 -27.41
N LEU A 88 6.89 -1.53 -27.74
CA LEU A 88 5.97 -0.83 -26.83
C LEU A 88 5.28 -1.85 -25.91
N ALA A 89 4.95 -1.44 -24.68
CA ALA A 89 4.05 -2.21 -23.84
C ALA A 89 2.65 -2.28 -24.48
N GLU A 90 1.95 -3.38 -24.28
CA GLU A 90 0.67 -3.67 -24.96
C GLU A 90 -0.40 -2.58 -24.78
N HIS A 91 -0.44 -1.94 -23.62
CA HIS A 91 -1.40 -0.87 -23.30
C HIS A 91 -1.02 0.51 -23.87
N GLN A 92 0.16 0.65 -24.50
CA GLN A 92 0.68 1.93 -25.02
C GLN A 92 0.41 2.13 -26.53
N SER A 93 -0.15 1.14 -27.20
CA SER A 93 -0.24 1.13 -28.68
C SER A 93 -1.18 2.19 -29.28
N SER A 94 -2.14 2.74 -28.51
CA SER A 94 -3.09 3.73 -29.04
C SER A 94 -2.56 5.15 -29.13
N ASP A 95 -1.63 5.54 -28.24
CA ASP A 95 -1.15 6.91 -28.11
C ASP A 95 0.29 7.11 -28.58
N CYS A 96 1.00 6.01 -28.82
CA CYS A 96 2.39 6.00 -29.23
C CYS A 96 2.60 5.26 -30.53
N THR A 97 3.48 5.78 -31.37
CA THR A 97 3.91 5.16 -32.62
C THR A 97 5.38 4.80 -32.54
N LEU A 98 5.71 3.55 -32.79
CA LEU A 98 7.08 3.04 -32.90
C LEU A 98 7.49 2.93 -34.36
N THR A 99 8.62 3.50 -34.72
CA THR A 99 9.31 3.34 -36.01
C THR A 99 10.69 2.74 -35.78
N ALA A 100 11.42 2.47 -36.85
CA ALA A 100 12.79 1.94 -36.74
C ALA A 100 13.78 2.92 -36.03
N THR A 101 13.47 4.20 -36.00
CA THR A 101 14.38 5.24 -35.48
C THR A 101 13.82 6.06 -34.35
N ALA A 102 12.52 5.97 -34.07
CA ALA A 102 11.92 6.80 -33.04
C ALA A 102 10.64 6.19 -32.43
N VAL A 103 10.37 6.55 -31.18
CA VAL A 103 9.04 6.45 -30.55
C VAL A 103 8.47 7.85 -30.44
N THR A 104 7.24 8.04 -30.90
CA THR A 104 6.51 9.31 -30.79
C THR A 104 5.18 9.08 -30.08
N CYS A 105 4.95 9.77 -28.98
CA CYS A 105 3.73 9.70 -28.18
C CYS A 105 3.01 11.05 -28.15
N LYS A 106 1.69 11.06 -28.20
CA LYS A 106 0.85 12.26 -28.10
C LYS A 106 0.03 12.23 -26.82
N ARG A 107 -0.06 13.36 -26.13
CA ARG A 107 -0.92 13.57 -24.96
C ARG A 107 -1.75 14.82 -25.16
N TRP A 108 -3.05 14.71 -24.97
CA TRP A 108 -3.99 15.82 -25.15
C TRP A 108 -3.98 16.78 -23.97
N ALA A 109 -3.62 16.29 -22.78
CA ALA A 109 -3.49 17.07 -21.57
C ALA A 109 -2.37 16.52 -20.70
N LEU A 110 -1.73 17.38 -19.89
CA LEU A 110 -0.79 17.00 -18.85
C LEU A 110 -1.42 17.36 -17.50
N TRP A 111 -1.90 16.34 -16.79
CA TRP A 111 -2.49 16.48 -15.47
C TRP A 111 -1.45 16.96 -14.47
N THR A 112 -1.90 17.60 -13.37
CA THR A 112 -1.03 17.95 -12.25
C THR A 112 -0.40 16.70 -11.64
N GLY A 113 0.87 16.80 -11.26
CA GLY A 113 1.63 15.67 -10.71
C GLY A 113 2.39 14.89 -11.78
N ASP A 114 2.57 13.61 -11.53
CA ASP A 114 3.40 12.69 -12.32
C ASP A 114 2.54 11.80 -13.21
N SER A 115 2.87 11.72 -14.50
CA SER A 115 2.13 10.94 -15.51
C SER A 115 3.08 10.17 -16.41
N THR A 116 2.77 8.90 -16.69
CA THR A 116 3.52 8.07 -17.64
C THR A 116 3.35 8.59 -19.07
N VAL A 117 4.46 8.85 -19.74
CA VAL A 117 4.51 9.18 -21.17
C VAL A 117 4.55 7.92 -22.02
N VAL A 118 5.47 7.02 -21.70
CA VAL A 118 5.66 5.77 -22.44
C VAL A 118 6.34 4.72 -21.58
N ASP A 119 5.92 3.46 -21.73
CA ASP A 119 6.59 2.27 -21.21
C ASP A 119 7.18 1.49 -22.41
N LEU A 120 8.51 1.43 -22.47
CA LEU A 120 9.26 0.68 -23.46
C LEU A 120 9.66 -0.68 -22.90
N LYS A 121 9.65 -1.70 -23.75
CA LYS A 121 10.23 -3.00 -23.47
C LYS A 121 11.48 -3.15 -24.30
N LEU A 122 12.63 -3.17 -23.64
CA LEU A 122 13.95 -3.30 -24.26
C LEU A 122 14.46 -4.74 -24.13
N THR A 123 15.11 -5.25 -25.17
CA THR A 123 15.89 -6.49 -25.15
C THR A 123 17.27 -6.21 -25.70
N ALA A 124 18.30 -6.87 -25.19
CA ALA A 124 19.62 -6.76 -25.78
C ALA A 124 19.58 -7.26 -27.24
N ALA A 125 20.17 -6.51 -28.15
CA ALA A 125 20.25 -6.91 -29.56
C ALA A 125 21.05 -8.21 -29.69
N LYS A 126 20.72 -9.04 -30.70
CA LYS A 126 21.32 -10.37 -30.91
C LYS A 126 22.84 -10.35 -30.95
N ASP A 127 23.41 -9.33 -31.58
CA ASP A 127 24.83 -9.20 -31.82
C ASP A 127 25.50 -8.21 -30.84
N SER A 128 24.76 -7.77 -29.80
CA SER A 128 25.29 -6.88 -28.77
C SER A 128 26.32 -7.58 -27.88
N THR A 129 27.33 -6.84 -27.45
CA THR A 129 28.36 -7.34 -26.52
C THR A 129 28.08 -6.88 -25.10
N VAL A 130 28.48 -7.67 -24.11
CA VAL A 130 28.45 -7.24 -22.70
C VAL A 130 29.28 -5.96 -22.54
N GLY A 131 28.72 -4.97 -21.85
CA GLY A 131 29.31 -3.65 -21.67
C GLY A 131 28.94 -2.64 -22.76
N ALA A 132 28.27 -3.04 -23.84
CA ALA A 132 27.74 -2.09 -24.83
C ALA A 132 26.73 -1.12 -24.17
N THR A 133 26.81 0.17 -24.53
CA THR A 133 25.95 1.21 -23.97
C THR A 133 25.36 2.10 -25.04
N ALA A 134 24.18 2.65 -24.75
CA ALA A 134 23.53 3.67 -25.56
C ALA A 134 22.67 4.58 -24.68
N ASP A 135 22.46 5.82 -25.10
CA ASP A 135 21.62 6.77 -24.40
C ASP A 135 20.26 6.90 -25.08
N LEU A 136 19.19 6.74 -24.30
CA LEU A 136 17.82 7.04 -24.71
C LEU A 136 17.42 8.40 -24.14
N THR A 137 17.11 9.35 -25.02
CA THR A 137 16.69 10.69 -24.61
C THR A 137 15.24 10.93 -24.98
N LEU A 138 14.40 11.18 -23.97
CA LEU A 138 13.03 11.66 -24.12
C LEU A 138 13.04 13.18 -24.24
N THR A 139 12.42 13.70 -25.28
CA THR A 139 12.17 15.13 -25.50
C THR A 139 10.68 15.40 -25.58
N GLY A 140 10.26 16.63 -25.29
CA GLY A 140 8.86 17.06 -25.36
C GLY A 140 8.71 18.35 -26.15
N LYS A 141 7.57 18.52 -26.84
CA LYS A 141 7.18 19.74 -27.54
C LYS A 141 5.68 19.98 -27.40
N ALA A 142 5.32 21.20 -27.05
CA ALA A 142 3.95 21.71 -27.09
C ALA A 142 3.98 23.22 -27.32
N GLU A 143 2.90 23.77 -27.84
CA GLU A 143 2.73 25.23 -27.93
C GLU A 143 2.46 25.81 -26.53
N GLY A 144 3.23 26.83 -26.13
CA GLY A 144 3.08 27.48 -24.83
C GLY A 144 3.58 26.65 -23.64
N ALA A 145 4.57 25.77 -23.88
CA ALA A 145 5.28 25.07 -22.82
C ALA A 145 6.70 24.70 -23.24
N THR A 146 7.58 24.55 -22.27
CA THR A 146 8.95 24.03 -22.43
C THR A 146 9.11 22.72 -21.68
N PHE A 147 10.06 21.88 -22.12
CA PHE A 147 10.29 20.56 -21.55
C PHE A 147 11.78 20.36 -21.26
N LYS A 148 12.10 19.99 -20.03
CA LYS A 148 13.45 19.56 -19.68
C LYS A 148 13.58 18.08 -20.01
N ALA A 149 14.46 17.74 -20.98
CA ALA A 149 14.68 16.39 -21.44
C ALA A 149 15.15 15.45 -20.33
N ALA A 150 14.85 14.15 -20.48
CA ALA A 150 15.37 13.08 -19.63
C ALA A 150 16.19 12.11 -20.49
N THR A 151 17.34 11.67 -19.97
CA THR A 151 18.20 10.68 -20.62
C THR A 151 18.36 9.47 -19.71
N THR A 152 18.18 8.28 -20.28
CA THR A 152 18.40 6.99 -19.65
C THR A 152 19.57 6.30 -20.36
N LYS A 153 20.61 5.91 -19.62
CA LYS A 153 21.69 5.09 -20.15
C LYS A 153 21.23 3.63 -20.20
N VAL A 154 21.24 3.05 -21.37
CA VAL A 154 20.99 1.62 -21.59
C VAL A 154 22.32 0.90 -21.66
N ARG A 155 22.47 -0.22 -20.95
CA ARG A 155 23.69 -1.00 -20.90
C ARG A 155 23.38 -2.49 -21.05
N VAL A 156 24.16 -3.21 -21.82
CA VAL A 156 24.09 -4.66 -21.92
C VAL A 156 24.97 -5.27 -20.84
N GLY A 157 24.39 -6.09 -19.96
CA GLY A 157 25.03 -6.62 -18.77
C GLY A 157 24.85 -5.74 -17.55
N GLY A 158 25.38 -6.18 -16.44
CA GLY A 158 25.29 -5.57 -15.12
C GLY A 158 25.18 -6.63 -14.04
N PRO A 159 25.09 -6.24 -12.77
CA PRO A 159 24.78 -7.16 -11.68
C PRO A 159 23.34 -7.64 -11.75
N ASP A 160 23.08 -8.83 -11.19
CA ASP A 160 21.75 -9.44 -11.08
C ASP A 160 21.68 -10.21 -9.77
N LEU A 161 21.07 -9.62 -8.76
CA LEU A 161 20.91 -10.22 -7.44
C LEU A 161 19.59 -10.98 -7.38
N VAL A 162 19.64 -12.29 -7.32
CA VAL A 162 18.46 -13.17 -7.25
C VAL A 162 18.32 -13.73 -5.85
N LEU A 163 17.20 -13.47 -5.21
CA LEU A 163 16.93 -13.90 -3.85
C LEU A 163 16.22 -15.28 -3.84
N GLU A 164 16.73 -16.22 -3.02
CA GLU A 164 16.08 -17.51 -2.83
C GLU A 164 14.90 -17.36 -1.86
N PRO A 165 13.71 -17.90 -2.18
CA PRO A 165 12.58 -17.91 -1.25
C PRO A 165 12.92 -18.68 0.02
N ALA A 166 12.70 -18.07 1.19
CA ALA A 166 12.90 -18.73 2.48
C ALA A 166 11.75 -19.73 2.77
N ALA A 167 12.12 -20.89 3.30
CA ALA A 167 11.15 -21.90 3.72
C ALA A 167 10.57 -21.53 5.11
N LEU A 168 9.55 -20.68 5.14
CA LEU A 168 8.87 -20.26 6.36
C LEU A 168 7.58 -21.03 6.59
N LYS A 169 7.15 -21.11 7.86
CA LYS A 169 5.86 -21.68 8.25
C LYS A 169 4.81 -20.57 8.30
N ALA A 170 3.74 -20.71 7.52
CA ALA A 170 2.66 -19.74 7.47
C ALA A 170 1.84 -19.73 8.77
N GLU A 171 1.48 -20.90 9.29
CA GLU A 171 0.73 -21.00 10.53
C GLU A 171 1.64 -20.95 11.76
N GLN A 172 1.28 -20.08 12.71
CA GLN A 172 2.02 -19.89 13.95
C GLN A 172 1.09 -19.49 15.10
N LYS A 173 1.65 -19.40 16.31
CA LYS A 173 0.98 -18.92 17.52
C LYS A 173 1.71 -17.69 18.04
N PRO A 174 1.06 -16.84 18.85
CA PRO A 174 1.74 -15.77 19.56
C PRO A 174 2.95 -16.29 20.35
N GLY A 175 4.09 -15.64 20.17
CA GLY A 175 5.36 -16.03 20.80
C GLY A 175 6.24 -16.98 19.99
N ASP A 176 5.70 -17.64 18.95
CA ASP A 176 6.48 -18.52 18.09
C ASP A 176 7.61 -17.75 17.42
N LYS A 177 8.71 -18.47 17.20
CA LYS A 177 9.91 -17.95 16.54
C LYS A 177 10.27 -18.83 15.36
N GLN A 178 10.78 -18.23 14.30
CA GLN A 178 11.37 -18.93 13.18
C GLN A 178 12.48 -18.13 12.52
N ASP A 179 13.51 -18.81 12.05
CA ASP A 179 14.62 -18.16 11.38
C ASP A 179 14.23 -17.76 9.95
N LEU A 180 14.70 -16.60 9.53
CA LEU A 180 14.60 -16.11 8.16
C LEU A 180 15.96 -16.28 7.48
N PRO A 181 16.22 -17.41 6.80
CA PRO A 181 17.45 -17.61 6.05
C PRO A 181 17.45 -16.72 4.80
N ILE A 182 18.44 -15.86 4.68
CA ILE A 182 18.64 -15.04 3.49
C ILE A 182 19.73 -15.65 2.65
N ILE A 183 19.38 -16.11 1.45
CA ILE A 183 20.31 -16.67 0.46
C ILE A 183 20.05 -15.96 -0.87
N PHE A 184 21.09 -15.45 -1.51
CA PHE A 184 20.98 -14.84 -2.82
C PHE A 184 22.17 -15.18 -3.71
N ALA A 185 22.00 -15.04 -5.02
CA ALA A 185 23.06 -15.20 -6.01
C ALA A 185 23.23 -13.91 -6.81
N ASN A 186 24.47 -13.62 -7.23
CA ASN A 186 24.68 -12.68 -8.32
C ASN A 186 24.72 -13.48 -9.64
N LYS A 187 23.64 -13.42 -10.41
CA LYS A 187 23.52 -14.08 -11.72
C LYS A 187 23.84 -13.15 -12.90
N GLY A 188 24.25 -11.93 -12.60
CA GLY A 188 24.65 -10.96 -13.59
C GLY A 188 26.01 -11.24 -14.25
N THR A 189 26.49 -10.26 -14.98
CA THR A 189 27.79 -10.31 -15.67
C THR A 189 28.86 -9.52 -14.97
N GLU A 190 28.51 -8.76 -13.93
CA GLU A 190 29.41 -7.88 -13.19
C GLU A 190 29.31 -8.08 -11.68
N PRO A 191 30.40 -7.81 -10.95
CA PRO A 191 30.38 -7.86 -9.49
C PRO A 191 29.54 -6.71 -8.92
N VAL A 192 28.94 -6.97 -7.73
CA VAL A 192 28.27 -5.96 -6.91
C VAL A 192 29.21 -5.55 -5.79
N ARG A 193 29.39 -4.26 -5.57
CA ARG A 193 30.15 -3.70 -4.43
C ARG A 193 29.21 -3.23 -3.35
N GLY A 194 29.11 -4.01 -2.28
CA GLY A 194 28.14 -3.81 -1.20
C GLY A 194 26.72 -4.22 -1.60
N VAL A 195 26.05 -4.88 -0.67
CA VAL A 195 24.64 -5.27 -0.79
C VAL A 195 23.88 -4.67 0.38
N LEU A 196 22.76 -4.05 0.11
CA LEU A 196 21.78 -3.67 1.12
C LEU A 196 20.74 -4.77 1.25
N LEU A 197 20.67 -5.39 2.41
CA LEU A 197 19.57 -6.25 2.81
C LEU A 197 18.49 -5.40 3.47
N GLU A 198 17.27 -5.45 2.96
CA GLU A 198 16.09 -4.87 3.60
C GLU A 198 15.17 -5.98 4.10
N VAL A 199 14.72 -5.88 5.34
CA VAL A 199 13.68 -6.74 5.91
C VAL A 199 12.59 -5.84 6.48
N ARG A 200 11.38 -6.04 6.02
CA ARG A 200 10.19 -5.31 6.50
C ARG A 200 9.19 -6.29 7.08
N THR A 201 8.66 -5.98 8.25
CA THR A 201 7.65 -6.79 8.91
C THR A 201 6.45 -5.94 9.28
N THR A 202 5.26 -6.51 9.21
CA THR A 202 4.06 -5.85 9.73
C THR A 202 4.04 -5.85 11.25
N HIS A 203 3.10 -5.11 11.83
CA HIS A 203 2.98 -4.85 13.27
C HIS A 203 3.07 -6.10 14.17
N GLY A 204 2.50 -7.23 13.73
CA GLY A 204 2.49 -8.46 14.54
C GLY A 204 3.76 -9.30 14.47
N ILE A 205 4.73 -8.95 13.61
CA ILE A 205 5.99 -9.70 13.50
C ILE A 205 7.17 -8.79 13.86
N GLY A 206 8.02 -9.23 14.77
CA GLY A 206 9.24 -8.52 15.15
C GLY A 206 10.50 -9.27 14.82
N LEU A 207 11.59 -8.54 14.54
CA LEU A 207 12.95 -9.08 14.48
C LEU A 207 13.54 -9.15 15.89
N VAL A 208 14.05 -10.32 16.27
CA VAL A 208 14.61 -10.55 17.61
C VAL A 208 16.01 -9.93 17.73
N GLU A 209 16.87 -10.16 16.75
CA GLU A 209 18.24 -9.69 16.75
C GLU A 209 18.34 -8.29 16.15
N ARG A 210 19.33 -7.53 16.63
CA ARG A 210 19.72 -6.23 16.08
C ARG A 210 21.22 -6.19 15.84
N TYR A 211 21.63 -5.57 14.74
CA TYR A 211 23.02 -5.55 14.28
C TYR A 211 23.50 -4.11 14.06
N ASP A 212 24.79 -3.84 14.29
CA ASP A 212 25.38 -2.49 14.22
C ASP A 212 25.48 -1.95 12.79
N ASN A 213 25.60 -2.85 11.81
CA ASN A 213 25.58 -2.49 10.39
C ASN A 213 24.17 -2.41 9.82
N CYS A 214 23.14 -2.44 10.69
CA CYS A 214 21.75 -2.26 10.33
C CYS A 214 21.18 -0.96 10.91
N SER A 215 20.28 -0.37 10.18
CA SER A 215 19.45 0.75 10.61
C SER A 215 17.99 0.31 10.66
N TYR A 216 17.26 0.76 11.65
CA TYR A 216 15.89 0.33 11.91
C TYR A 216 14.95 1.53 11.93
N SER A 217 13.79 1.40 11.31
CA SER A 217 12.64 2.25 11.58
C SER A 217 11.64 1.45 12.38
N GLU A 218 11.12 2.07 13.43
CA GLU A 218 9.94 1.55 14.11
C GLU A 218 8.79 2.48 13.73
N ASP A 219 7.78 1.89 13.12
CA ASP A 219 6.55 2.63 12.92
C ASP A 219 5.86 2.74 14.28
N THR A 220 5.97 3.89 14.89
CA THR A 220 5.37 4.17 16.20
C THR A 220 3.86 4.36 16.13
N GLY A 221 3.26 4.16 14.95
CA GLY A 221 1.82 3.98 14.78
C GLY A 221 0.95 5.15 15.25
N ALA A 222 1.39 6.39 15.07
CA ALA A 222 0.58 7.57 15.42
C ALA A 222 -0.72 7.67 14.58
N ASP A 223 -0.80 6.98 13.45
CA ASP A 223 -2.02 6.86 12.65
C ASP A 223 -2.20 5.42 12.14
N ARG A 224 -2.47 4.50 13.03
CA ARG A 224 -2.71 3.08 12.71
C ARG A 224 -3.88 2.86 11.75
N SER A 225 -4.82 3.80 11.68
CA SER A 225 -5.96 3.72 10.77
C SER A 225 -5.58 3.81 9.29
N ARG A 226 -4.34 4.20 8.99
CA ARG A 226 -3.80 4.35 7.63
C ARG A 226 -2.49 3.60 7.41
N ASN A 227 -1.89 3.05 8.46
CA ASN A 227 -0.56 2.46 8.41
C ASN A 227 -0.56 1.05 8.98
N THR A 228 -0.10 0.10 8.19
CA THR A 228 0.03 -1.32 8.58
C THR A 228 1.15 -1.56 9.60
N GLY A 229 1.80 -0.50 10.11
CA GLY A 229 2.83 -0.62 11.13
C GLY A 229 4.07 -1.35 10.65
N TRP A 230 4.54 -1.07 9.42
CA TRP A 230 5.75 -1.70 8.92
C TRP A 230 6.99 -1.28 9.71
N THR A 231 7.66 -2.24 10.32
CA THR A 231 9.02 -2.08 10.84
C THR A 231 10.01 -2.45 9.75
N THR A 232 10.98 -1.59 9.49
CA THR A 232 12.01 -1.81 8.47
C THR A 232 13.38 -1.95 9.12
N ALA A 233 14.12 -2.96 8.72
CA ALA A 233 15.55 -3.11 8.99
C ALA A 233 16.31 -3.02 7.65
N GLN A 234 17.30 -2.14 7.55
CA GLN A 234 18.22 -2.05 6.41
C GLN A 234 19.64 -2.29 6.87
N CYS A 235 20.28 -3.31 6.36
CA CYS A 235 21.62 -3.76 6.74
C CYS A 235 22.56 -3.61 5.55
N LEU A 236 23.59 -2.78 5.68
CA LEU A 236 24.64 -2.68 4.67
C LEU A 236 25.64 -3.82 4.89
N LEU A 237 25.81 -4.64 3.87
CA LEU A 237 26.73 -5.77 3.84
C LEU A 237 27.84 -5.39 2.86
N GLU A 238 28.98 -4.98 3.43
CA GLU A 238 30.16 -4.58 2.66
C GLU A 238 30.83 -5.81 2.04
N GLY A 239 31.48 -5.63 0.89
CA GLY A 239 32.18 -6.69 0.18
C GLY A 239 31.98 -6.63 -1.32
N GLU A 240 32.61 -7.55 -2.03
CA GLU A 240 32.46 -7.73 -3.47
C GLU A 240 31.76 -9.07 -3.74
N TYR A 241 30.63 -9.02 -4.47
CA TYR A 241 29.76 -10.16 -4.74
C TYR A 241 29.84 -10.51 -6.21
N LEU A 242 30.63 -11.56 -6.50
CA LEU A 242 31.05 -11.93 -7.84
C LEU A 242 29.92 -12.63 -8.63
N PRO A 243 29.89 -12.48 -9.97
CA PRO A 243 29.00 -13.21 -10.85
C PRO A 243 29.10 -14.73 -10.66
N GLY A 244 27.95 -15.40 -10.73
CA GLY A 244 27.84 -16.86 -10.61
C GLY A 244 28.01 -17.41 -9.19
N LYS A 245 28.20 -16.55 -8.18
CA LYS A 245 28.35 -16.97 -6.78
C LYS A 245 27.05 -16.84 -6.00
N VAL A 246 26.92 -17.70 -4.99
CA VAL A 246 25.81 -17.73 -4.04
C VAL A 246 26.31 -17.31 -2.67
N TYR A 247 25.55 -16.48 -2.01
CA TYR A 247 25.87 -15.92 -0.69
C TYR A 247 24.73 -16.18 0.29
N GLY A 248 25.07 -16.46 1.53
CA GLY A 248 24.12 -16.59 2.62
C GLY A 248 24.46 -15.66 3.75
N VAL A 249 23.45 -15.06 4.37
CA VAL A 249 23.63 -14.25 5.57
C VAL A 249 24.11 -15.15 6.71
N GLU A 250 25.18 -14.73 7.38
CA GLU A 250 25.64 -15.31 8.65
C GLU A 250 25.16 -14.44 9.81
N GLY A 251 24.48 -15.07 10.73
CA GLY A 251 23.78 -14.44 11.84
C GLY A 251 22.30 -14.84 11.82
N ALA A 252 21.70 -14.85 13.00
CA ALA A 252 20.30 -15.17 13.12
C ALA A 252 19.43 -13.95 12.75
N LEU A 253 18.57 -14.10 11.77
CA LEU A 253 17.45 -13.19 11.54
C LEU A 253 16.18 -13.92 11.99
N THR A 254 15.87 -13.83 13.29
CA THR A 254 14.74 -14.55 13.87
C THR A 254 13.51 -13.67 13.87
N LEU A 255 12.46 -14.13 13.17
CA LEU A 255 11.12 -13.55 13.22
C LEU A 255 10.39 -14.08 14.45
N LYS A 256 9.71 -13.19 15.18
CA LYS A 256 8.89 -13.55 16.34
C LYS A 256 7.48 -13.01 16.19
N ALA A 257 6.49 -13.90 16.32
CA ALA A 257 5.09 -13.50 16.42
C ALA A 257 4.83 -12.77 17.75
N ALA A 258 4.36 -11.55 17.67
CA ALA A 258 3.98 -10.74 18.84
C ALA A 258 2.70 -11.29 19.49
N PRO A 259 2.38 -10.91 20.75
CA PRO A 259 1.13 -11.31 21.38
C PRO A 259 -0.13 -10.88 20.60
N HIS A 260 -0.03 -9.81 19.83
CA HIS A 260 -1.11 -9.27 19.02
C HIS A 260 -1.07 -9.70 17.55
N ALA A 261 -0.12 -10.53 17.13
CA ALA A 261 -0.05 -11.03 15.76
C ALA A 261 -1.34 -11.75 15.34
N PHE A 262 -1.74 -11.57 14.07
CA PHE A 262 -2.90 -12.25 13.50
C PHE A 262 -2.71 -12.55 12.01
N VAL A 263 -2.90 -11.58 11.13
CA VAL A 263 -2.54 -11.65 9.71
C VAL A 263 -1.38 -10.69 9.50
N ASP A 264 -0.22 -11.23 9.20
CA ASP A 264 1.02 -10.49 9.14
C ASP A 264 1.81 -10.87 7.90
N ALA A 265 2.79 -10.06 7.54
CA ALA A 265 3.66 -10.32 6.42
C ALA A 265 5.11 -9.94 6.75
N VAL A 266 6.03 -10.63 6.10
CA VAL A 266 7.42 -10.20 5.96
C VAL A 266 7.73 -10.00 4.49
N THR A 267 8.38 -8.89 4.18
CA THR A 267 9.01 -8.64 2.88
C THR A 267 10.50 -8.55 3.11
N TYR A 268 11.30 -9.24 2.33
CA TYR A 268 12.75 -9.14 2.40
C TYR A 268 13.34 -9.00 1.01
N ALA A 269 14.37 -8.19 0.88
CA ALA A 269 14.94 -7.81 -0.40
C ALA A 269 16.45 -7.60 -0.31
N VAL A 270 17.14 -7.80 -1.42
CA VAL A 270 18.56 -7.49 -1.57
C VAL A 270 18.72 -6.52 -2.74
N TYR A 271 19.48 -5.45 -2.51
CA TYR A 271 19.75 -4.42 -3.53
C TYR A 271 21.24 -4.24 -3.69
N ALA A 272 21.71 -3.92 -4.89
CA ALA A 272 23.05 -3.36 -5.04
C ALA A 272 23.14 -2.05 -4.24
N ASN A 273 24.26 -1.81 -3.58
CA ASN A 273 24.43 -0.61 -2.77
C ASN A 273 24.32 0.65 -3.65
N GLY A 274 23.35 1.50 -3.33
CA GLY A 274 23.00 2.69 -4.11
C GLY A 274 21.69 2.60 -4.86
N ASP A 275 21.17 1.39 -5.13
CA ASP A 275 19.93 1.16 -5.91
C ASP A 275 18.66 0.99 -5.03
N GLN A 276 18.85 1.02 -3.72
CA GLN A 276 17.77 0.80 -2.78
C GLN A 276 16.78 1.99 -2.71
N PRO A 277 15.50 1.72 -2.41
CA PRO A 277 14.55 2.75 -2.04
C PRO A 277 15.04 3.53 -0.81
N LYS A 278 14.90 4.86 -0.83
CA LYS A 278 15.21 5.68 0.34
C LYS A 278 14.19 5.38 1.44
N ALA A 279 14.67 4.92 2.59
CA ALA A 279 13.82 4.75 3.77
C ALA A 279 13.97 5.98 4.68
N ASP A 280 12.83 6.57 5.04
CA ASP A 280 12.80 7.70 5.96
C ASP A 280 13.01 7.24 7.42
N LYS A 281 13.76 8.03 8.19
CA LYS A 281 13.87 7.94 9.66
C LYS A 281 14.50 6.65 10.21
N LEU A 282 15.44 6.04 9.49
CA LEU A 282 16.21 4.91 10.02
C LEU A 282 17.19 5.35 11.12
N ARG A 283 17.27 4.57 12.21
CA ARG A 283 18.21 4.76 13.31
C ARG A 283 19.15 3.56 13.41
N LYS A 284 20.46 3.82 13.55
CA LYS A 284 21.44 2.76 13.78
C LYS A 284 21.18 2.09 15.12
N ALA A 285 21.31 0.76 15.16
CA ALA A 285 21.37 0.04 16.43
C ALA A 285 22.77 0.17 17.03
N ALA A 286 22.85 0.10 18.35
CA ALA A 286 24.09 -0.07 19.09
C ALA A 286 24.05 -1.45 19.75
N GLY A 287 24.94 -2.38 19.41
CA GLY A 287 24.86 -3.74 19.95
C GLY A 287 26.09 -4.62 19.78
N GLY A 288 27.11 -4.19 19.04
CA GLY A 288 28.41 -4.86 18.96
C GLY A 288 28.48 -6.09 18.06
N LYS A 289 27.40 -6.52 17.41
CA LYS A 289 27.40 -7.61 16.42
C LYS A 289 27.14 -7.06 15.03
N GLN A 290 27.82 -7.62 14.05
CA GLN A 290 27.62 -7.32 12.63
C GLN A 290 26.98 -8.52 11.93
N LEU A 291 26.01 -8.23 11.07
CA LEU A 291 25.50 -9.19 10.12
C LEU A 291 26.50 -9.31 8.98
N THR A 292 26.90 -10.52 8.63
CA THR A 292 27.89 -10.79 7.60
C THR A 292 27.35 -11.73 6.54
N LEU A 293 28.05 -11.83 5.41
CA LEU A 293 27.75 -12.77 4.33
C LEU A 293 28.88 -13.76 4.16
N LYS A 294 28.52 -14.99 3.84
CA LYS A 294 29.44 -16.04 3.46
C LYS A 294 29.10 -16.62 2.11
N GLU A 295 30.10 -16.83 1.28
CA GLU A 295 29.95 -17.57 0.04
C GLU A 295 29.52 -19.01 0.35
N ARG A 296 28.53 -19.47 -0.37
CA ARG A 296 28.00 -20.85 -0.30
C ARG A 296 28.27 -21.57 -1.60
N ALA A 297 28.46 -22.87 -1.53
CA ALA A 297 28.47 -23.71 -2.72
C ALA A 297 27.10 -23.62 -3.41
N PRO A 298 27.01 -23.37 -4.72
CA PRO A 298 25.75 -23.35 -5.44
C PRO A 298 25.08 -24.71 -5.33
N LYS A 299 23.84 -24.75 -4.88
CA LYS A 299 23.01 -25.96 -5.01
C LYS A 299 22.67 -26.16 -6.47
N ALA A 300 22.79 -27.38 -6.98
CA ALA A 300 22.65 -27.76 -8.38
C ALA A 300 21.27 -27.52 -9.02
N SER A 301 20.35 -26.89 -8.36
CA SER A 301 18.97 -26.64 -8.84
C SER A 301 18.71 -25.22 -9.35
N ALA A 302 19.72 -24.38 -9.46
CA ALA A 302 19.53 -23.03 -9.96
C ALA A 302 19.52 -22.99 -11.49
N GLN A 303 18.50 -23.54 -12.09
CA GLN A 303 18.10 -23.12 -13.42
C GLN A 303 17.30 -21.84 -13.30
N VAL A 304 17.68 -20.92 -14.20
CA VAL A 304 16.96 -19.74 -14.70
C VAL A 304 17.45 -18.44 -14.09
N VAL A 305 18.03 -17.82 -14.87
CA VAL A 305 18.31 -16.58 -15.51
C VAL A 305 17.17 -15.57 -15.32
N ASP A 306 17.35 -14.56 -14.48
CA ASP A 306 16.46 -13.41 -14.51
C ASP A 306 17.12 -12.10 -14.06
N LEU A 307 17.20 -11.08 -14.99
CA LEU A 307 17.51 -9.67 -14.70
C LEU A 307 16.19 -8.92 -14.46
N ASP A 308 15.32 -9.48 -13.63
CA ASP A 308 14.10 -8.84 -13.20
C ASP A 308 14.33 -8.22 -11.81
N PRO A 309 14.22 -6.91 -11.61
CA PRO A 309 14.35 -6.29 -10.29
C PRO A 309 13.32 -6.81 -9.27
N TRP A 310 12.30 -7.53 -9.71
CA TRP A 310 11.33 -8.19 -8.85
C TRP A 310 11.83 -9.51 -8.24
N ASN A 311 12.86 -10.15 -8.81
CA ASN A 311 13.44 -11.39 -8.27
C ASN A 311 14.35 -11.15 -7.05
N ASN A 312 14.65 -9.89 -6.75
CA ASN A 312 15.40 -9.45 -5.57
C ASN A 312 14.53 -9.33 -4.32
N VAL A 313 13.21 -9.46 -4.47
CA VAL A 313 12.24 -9.23 -3.40
C VAL A 313 11.42 -10.49 -3.20
N GLN A 314 11.26 -10.88 -1.96
CA GLN A 314 10.39 -11.97 -1.56
C GLN A 314 9.41 -11.47 -0.50
N GLU A 315 8.21 -12.02 -0.53
CA GLU A 315 7.17 -11.71 0.42
C GLU A 315 6.53 -12.99 0.93
N PHE A 316 6.23 -13.01 2.24
CA PHE A 316 5.62 -14.16 2.88
C PHE A 316 4.56 -13.73 3.90
N ASP A 317 3.39 -14.37 3.84
CA ASP A 317 2.27 -14.09 4.72
C ASP A 317 2.18 -15.11 5.86
N PHE A 318 1.89 -14.60 7.06
CA PHE A 318 1.68 -15.38 8.26
C PHE A 318 0.21 -15.36 8.68
N ALA A 319 -0.26 -16.50 9.17
CA ALA A 319 -1.54 -16.65 9.84
C ALA A 319 -1.28 -17.06 11.29
N THR A 320 -1.43 -16.14 12.22
CA THR A 320 -1.25 -16.42 13.65
C THR A 320 -2.58 -16.84 14.25
N ARG A 321 -2.61 -17.98 14.95
CA ARG A 321 -3.81 -18.45 15.67
C ARG A 321 -4.09 -17.53 16.87
N ASN A 322 -4.89 -16.51 16.65
CA ASN A 322 -5.25 -15.49 17.60
C ASN A 322 -6.70 -15.03 17.37
N THR A 323 -7.21 -14.13 18.20
CA THR A 323 -8.58 -13.60 18.12
C THR A 323 -8.61 -12.11 18.39
N ALA A 324 -9.50 -11.41 17.69
CA ALA A 324 -9.92 -10.06 18.05
C ALA A 324 -11.37 -10.10 18.55
N ASP A 325 -11.80 -9.07 19.28
CA ASP A 325 -13.14 -9.00 19.91
C ASP A 325 -13.67 -7.56 19.77
N LEU A 326 -14.60 -7.37 18.82
CA LEU A 326 -15.15 -6.06 18.50
C LEU A 326 -16.37 -5.75 19.38
N VAL A 327 -16.20 -4.94 20.39
CA VAL A 327 -17.25 -4.58 21.35
C VAL A 327 -17.90 -3.27 20.98
N ALA A 328 -19.18 -3.27 20.56
CA ALA A 328 -19.92 -2.05 20.29
C ALA A 328 -20.13 -1.22 21.57
N THR A 329 -20.03 0.10 21.45
CA THR A 329 -20.16 1.01 22.61
C THR A 329 -21.64 1.38 22.81
N PRO A 330 -22.26 1.10 23.97
CA PRO A 330 -23.61 1.54 24.27
C PRO A 330 -23.65 3.06 24.47
N VAL A 331 -24.70 3.71 23.98
CA VAL A 331 -24.87 5.16 24.05
C VAL A 331 -26.21 5.53 24.69
N SER A 332 -26.19 6.40 25.68
CA SER A 332 -27.38 6.97 26.31
C SER A 332 -27.32 8.50 26.27
N LEU A 333 -28.33 9.13 25.67
CA LEU A 333 -28.40 10.56 25.48
C LEU A 333 -29.65 11.13 26.16
N LYS A 334 -29.61 12.39 26.56
CA LYS A 334 -30.76 13.18 27.03
C LYS A 334 -30.79 14.50 26.28
N GLY A 335 -32.00 14.93 25.88
CA GLY A 335 -32.15 16.22 25.21
C GLY A 335 -33.63 16.63 25.13
N LYS A 336 -33.87 17.95 25.09
CA LYS A 336 -35.20 18.57 24.91
C LYS A 336 -35.46 18.79 23.43
N ALA A 337 -36.74 18.98 23.07
CA ALA A 337 -37.09 19.37 21.71
C ALA A 337 -36.35 20.66 21.29
N GLY A 338 -35.76 20.65 20.12
CA GLY A 338 -34.94 21.74 19.55
C GLY A 338 -33.46 21.72 19.96
N GLU A 339 -33.09 20.94 20.98
CA GLU A 339 -31.70 20.84 21.48
C GLU A 339 -30.81 20.00 20.55
N THR A 340 -29.56 20.39 20.37
CA THR A 340 -28.53 19.61 19.67
C THR A 340 -27.62 18.95 20.71
N VAL A 341 -27.55 17.63 20.67
CA VAL A 341 -26.71 16.82 21.55
C VAL A 341 -25.54 16.20 20.78
N ARG A 342 -24.39 16.06 21.43
CA ARG A 342 -23.24 15.36 20.87
C ARG A 342 -23.27 13.90 21.30
N ALA A 343 -22.93 13.02 20.38
CA ALA A 343 -22.84 11.59 20.62
C ALA A 343 -21.56 11.05 20.00
N GLU A 344 -20.90 10.14 20.70
CA GLU A 344 -19.81 9.35 20.16
C GLU A 344 -20.30 7.92 19.96
N PHE A 345 -20.39 7.50 18.72
CA PHE A 345 -20.73 6.12 18.35
C PHE A 345 -19.45 5.38 18.02
N GLY A 346 -19.43 4.08 18.23
CA GLY A 346 -18.25 3.31 17.87
C GLY A 346 -18.14 1.97 18.54
N PHE A 347 -16.93 1.46 18.60
CA PHE A 347 -16.61 0.17 19.18
C PHE A 347 -15.16 0.15 19.65
N ARG A 348 -14.80 -0.90 20.38
CA ARG A 348 -13.43 -1.18 20.80
C ARG A 348 -13.06 -2.60 20.42
N ASN A 349 -11.81 -2.81 19.98
CA ASN A 349 -11.23 -4.14 19.90
C ASN A 349 -10.71 -4.55 21.29
N ASN A 350 -11.41 -5.43 22.01
CA ASN A 350 -11.00 -5.96 23.30
C ASN A 350 -10.12 -7.20 23.19
N GLY A 351 -10.03 -7.78 22.00
CA GLY A 351 -9.20 -8.95 21.74
C GLY A 351 -7.70 -8.65 21.82
N PRO A 352 -6.87 -9.68 21.93
CA PRO A 352 -5.43 -9.53 21.89
C PRO A 352 -4.89 -9.19 20.49
N ALA A 353 -5.58 -9.62 19.42
CA ALA A 353 -5.08 -9.47 18.05
C ALA A 353 -5.39 -8.10 17.45
N TRP A 354 -4.44 -7.60 16.67
CA TRP A 354 -4.72 -6.61 15.65
C TRP A 354 -5.30 -7.30 14.39
N VAL A 355 -6.01 -6.58 13.56
CA VAL A 355 -6.55 -7.11 12.30
C VAL A 355 -6.23 -6.15 11.17
N ALA A 356 -5.67 -6.67 10.06
CA ALA A 356 -5.39 -5.87 8.88
C ALA A 356 -5.70 -6.64 7.60
N TYR A 357 -6.27 -5.95 6.61
CA TYR A 357 -6.44 -6.47 5.25
C TYR A 357 -5.31 -5.94 4.38
N LEU A 358 -4.14 -6.58 4.51
CA LEU A 358 -2.86 -6.15 3.94
C LEU A 358 -2.86 -6.08 2.40
N ARG A 359 -3.73 -6.83 1.73
CA ARG A 359 -3.72 -7.01 0.27
C ARG A 359 -4.84 -6.24 -0.44
N SER A 360 -6.04 -6.24 0.12
CA SER A 360 -7.19 -5.61 -0.52
C SER A 360 -7.35 -4.14 -0.19
N GLY A 361 -6.85 -3.69 0.97
CA GLY A 361 -7.10 -2.34 1.48
C GLY A 361 -8.56 -2.07 1.84
N GLU A 362 -9.40 -3.12 1.91
CA GLU A 362 -10.80 -3.01 2.31
C GLU A 362 -10.94 -2.72 3.81
N ASP A 363 -12.13 -2.25 4.20
CA ASP A 363 -12.46 -2.05 5.60
C ASP A 363 -12.43 -3.36 6.38
N VAL A 364 -11.72 -3.40 7.50
CA VAL A 364 -11.74 -4.55 8.42
C VAL A 364 -13.14 -4.75 8.98
N ALA A 365 -13.80 -3.65 9.36
CA ALA A 365 -15.17 -3.67 9.85
C ALA A 365 -15.89 -2.35 9.51
N ARG A 366 -17.21 -2.37 9.61
CA ARG A 366 -18.04 -1.17 9.60
C ARG A 366 -18.87 -1.10 10.87
N THR A 367 -19.08 0.13 11.33
CA THR A 367 -20.04 0.41 12.39
C THR A 367 -21.34 0.81 11.73
N ASP A 368 -22.43 0.14 12.08
CA ASP A 368 -23.79 0.36 11.63
C ASP A 368 -24.59 1.01 12.77
N ILE A 369 -25.08 2.22 12.55
CA ILE A 369 -25.73 3.06 13.55
C ILE A 369 -27.15 3.33 13.10
N VAL A 370 -28.14 2.85 13.86
CA VAL A 370 -29.55 3.13 13.64
C VAL A 370 -29.96 4.26 14.58
N ILE A 371 -30.41 5.38 14.00
CA ILE A 371 -30.77 6.58 14.76
C ILE A 371 -32.17 6.39 15.37
N PRO A 372 -32.36 6.68 16.67
CA PRO A 372 -33.67 6.61 17.32
C PRO A 372 -34.68 7.60 16.75
N ALA A 373 -35.96 7.26 16.82
CA ALA A 373 -37.06 8.16 16.44
C ALA A 373 -37.00 9.49 17.23
N GLY A 374 -37.39 10.59 16.59
CA GLY A 374 -37.42 11.93 17.17
C GLY A 374 -36.08 12.66 17.15
N ALA A 375 -35.00 12.00 16.70
CA ALA A 375 -33.66 12.63 16.53
C ALA A 375 -33.28 12.69 15.05
N LYS A 376 -32.59 13.76 14.67
CA LYS A 376 -32.05 13.96 13.33
C LYS A 376 -30.58 14.33 13.39
N VAL A 377 -29.75 13.64 12.62
CA VAL A 377 -28.31 13.92 12.55
C VAL A 377 -28.07 15.21 11.79
N THR A 378 -27.33 16.14 12.39
CA THR A 378 -26.96 17.45 11.83
C THR A 378 -25.50 17.56 11.48
N LYS A 379 -24.65 16.68 12.07
CA LYS A 379 -23.23 16.58 11.73
C LYS A 379 -22.75 15.13 11.74
N VAL A 380 -22.00 14.77 10.72
CA VAL A 380 -21.51 13.42 10.46
C VAL A 380 -19.99 13.46 10.29
N PRO A 381 -19.23 12.51 10.87
CA PRO A 381 -17.82 12.36 10.58
C PRO A 381 -17.54 11.97 9.13
N GLU A 382 -16.38 12.36 8.60
CA GLU A 382 -15.97 12.10 7.20
C GLU A 382 -16.06 10.61 6.80
N ARG A 383 -15.72 9.69 7.73
CA ARG A 383 -15.74 8.24 7.49
C ARG A 383 -17.13 7.61 7.58
N CYS A 384 -18.17 8.39 7.76
CA CYS A 384 -19.54 7.91 7.93
C CYS A 384 -20.44 8.39 6.78
N GLN A 385 -21.25 7.49 6.26
CA GLN A 385 -22.20 7.76 5.20
C GLN A 385 -23.63 7.46 5.68
N GLY A 386 -24.55 8.39 5.44
CA GLY A 386 -25.97 8.19 5.69
C GLY A 386 -26.59 7.29 4.62
N VAL A 387 -27.45 6.36 5.05
CA VAL A 387 -28.16 5.42 4.18
C VAL A 387 -29.65 5.41 4.52
N ASN A 388 -30.48 4.79 3.67
CA ASN A 388 -31.86 4.52 3.97
C ASN A 388 -31.99 3.49 5.10
N ALA A 389 -33.19 3.34 5.68
CA ALA A 389 -33.43 2.42 6.80
C ALA A 389 -33.08 0.95 6.45
N ASP A 390 -33.25 0.56 5.21
CA ASP A 390 -32.91 -0.75 4.66
C ASP A 390 -31.40 -0.92 4.31
N GLY A 391 -30.57 0.15 4.48
CA GLY A 391 -29.16 0.16 4.17
C GLY A 391 -28.82 0.51 2.71
N THR A 392 -29.80 0.83 1.88
CA THR A 392 -29.56 1.25 0.49
C THR A 392 -28.97 2.66 0.40
N HIS A 393 -28.35 2.95 -0.71
CA HIS A 393 -27.71 4.25 -0.96
C HIS A 393 -28.68 5.43 -0.82
N ARG A 394 -28.20 6.52 -0.26
CA ARG A 394 -28.90 7.78 -0.09
C ARG A 394 -27.99 8.93 -0.54
N GLU A 395 -28.53 9.86 -1.34
CA GLU A 395 -27.77 11.03 -1.81
C GLU A 395 -27.42 12.00 -0.67
N GLN A 396 -28.37 12.25 0.22
CA GLN A 396 -28.18 13.15 1.36
C GLN A 396 -27.76 12.40 2.61
N THR A 397 -26.51 12.60 3.03
CA THR A 397 -25.99 11.99 4.24
C THR A 397 -26.61 12.55 5.52
N LEU A 398 -26.89 13.87 5.60
CA LEU A 398 -27.49 14.47 6.79
C LEU A 398 -28.96 14.08 6.94
N GLY A 399 -29.40 13.86 8.20
CA GLY A 399 -30.74 13.46 8.52
C GLY A 399 -31.14 12.07 8.06
N ALA A 400 -30.19 11.20 7.75
CA ALA A 400 -30.46 9.80 7.44
C ALA A 400 -30.92 9.04 8.70
N PRO A 401 -31.78 8.00 8.55
CA PRO A 401 -32.20 7.16 9.68
C PRO A 401 -31.10 6.16 10.11
N ARG A 402 -30.10 5.93 9.28
CA ARG A 402 -29.03 4.95 9.50
C ARG A 402 -27.72 5.41 8.90
N TYR A 403 -26.60 5.02 9.52
CA TYR A 403 -25.25 5.39 9.10
C TYR A 403 -24.32 4.19 9.11
N PHE A 404 -23.44 4.11 8.08
CA PHE A 404 -22.30 3.21 8.06
C PHE A 404 -21.02 4.00 8.19
N CYS A 405 -20.18 3.61 9.16
CA CYS A 405 -18.89 4.22 9.41
C CYS A 405 -17.76 3.20 9.17
N SER A 406 -16.79 3.58 8.37
CA SER A 406 -15.66 2.74 7.96
C SER A 406 -14.52 2.75 8.99
N THR A 407 -13.86 1.60 9.21
CA THR A 407 -12.63 1.52 10.00
C THR A 407 -11.38 1.86 9.18
N GLY A 408 -11.41 1.58 7.89
CA GLY A 408 -10.22 1.40 7.08
C GLY A 408 -9.68 -0.02 7.16
N HIS A 409 -8.51 -0.25 6.56
CA HIS A 409 -7.93 -1.57 6.37
C HIS A 409 -7.17 -2.11 7.60
N VAL A 410 -7.14 -1.37 8.71
CA VAL A 410 -6.48 -1.75 9.96
C VAL A 410 -7.37 -1.47 11.16
N VAL A 411 -7.41 -2.42 12.09
CA VAL A 411 -7.97 -2.29 13.45
C VAL A 411 -6.93 -2.82 14.42
N GLY A 412 -6.33 -1.93 15.22
CA GLY A 412 -5.30 -2.29 16.19
C GLY A 412 -5.84 -3.09 17.39
N GLU A 413 -4.96 -3.78 18.08
CA GLU A 413 -5.26 -4.37 19.37
C GLU A 413 -5.59 -3.29 20.40
N LYS A 414 -6.65 -3.47 21.17
CA LYS A 414 -7.13 -2.50 22.16
C LYS A 414 -7.53 -1.13 21.60
N GLU A 415 -7.61 -0.99 20.28
CA GLU A 415 -7.99 0.26 19.63
C GLU A 415 -9.46 0.60 19.87
N ASN A 416 -9.73 1.88 20.08
CA ASN A 416 -11.06 2.45 20.24
C ASN A 416 -11.41 3.30 19.04
N PHE A 417 -12.48 2.95 18.35
CA PHE A 417 -13.06 3.72 17.25
C PHE A 417 -14.20 4.57 17.79
N ALA A 418 -14.07 5.89 17.68
CA ALA A 418 -15.09 6.85 18.08
C ALA A 418 -15.46 7.75 16.90
N TYR A 419 -16.73 7.78 16.57
CA TYR A 419 -17.32 8.60 15.52
C TYR A 419 -18.17 9.70 16.16
N PRO A 420 -17.71 10.98 16.17
CA PRO A 420 -18.43 12.08 16.78
C PRO A 420 -19.55 12.59 15.88
N PHE A 421 -20.79 12.46 16.34
CA PHE A 421 -22.00 12.96 15.69
C PHE A 421 -22.61 14.12 16.46
N GLU A 422 -23.41 14.97 15.77
CA GLU A 422 -24.34 15.90 16.41
C GLU A 422 -25.77 15.55 15.97
N LEU A 423 -26.66 15.40 16.96
CA LEU A 423 -28.07 15.08 16.75
C LEU A 423 -28.94 16.19 17.30
N LYS A 424 -29.84 16.70 16.48
CA LYS A 424 -30.93 17.57 16.90
C LYS A 424 -32.11 16.72 17.36
N ILE A 425 -32.62 16.96 18.55
CA ILE A 425 -33.85 16.35 19.06
C ILE A 425 -35.02 17.15 18.47
N GLU A 426 -35.69 16.61 17.45
CA GLU A 426 -36.84 17.29 16.83
C GLU A 426 -38.12 17.10 17.67
N THR A 427 -38.33 15.90 18.19
CA THR A 427 -39.43 15.54 19.07
C THR A 427 -38.94 14.69 20.22
N VAL A 428 -39.38 14.99 21.43
CA VAL A 428 -39.06 14.17 22.60
C VAL A 428 -39.87 12.89 22.54
N VAL A 429 -39.19 11.80 22.22
CA VAL A 429 -39.73 10.44 22.29
C VAL A 429 -39.08 9.77 23.49
N GLU A 430 -39.90 9.43 24.49
CA GLU A 430 -39.41 8.79 25.72
C GLU A 430 -38.93 7.37 25.41
N ASP A 431 -37.73 7.00 25.90
CA ASP A 431 -37.09 5.71 25.69
C ASP A 431 -36.90 5.35 24.19
N ALA A 432 -36.60 6.37 23.36
CA ALA A 432 -36.39 6.18 21.93
C ALA A 432 -35.16 5.30 21.68
N LYS A 433 -35.37 4.19 20.96
CA LYS A 433 -34.34 3.13 20.77
C LYS A 433 -33.74 3.15 19.38
N GLY A 434 -32.43 3.04 19.30
CA GLY A 434 -31.62 2.75 18.16
C GLY A 434 -30.58 1.70 18.50
N SER A 435 -29.58 1.54 17.65
CA SER A 435 -28.51 0.59 17.92
C SER A 435 -27.19 1.01 17.28
N VAL A 436 -26.11 0.53 17.85
CA VAL A 436 -24.77 0.54 17.29
C VAL A 436 -24.33 -0.90 17.14
N SER A 437 -23.97 -1.33 15.93
CA SER A 437 -23.41 -2.67 15.69
C SER A 437 -22.14 -2.58 14.85
N VAL A 438 -21.24 -3.55 15.03
CA VAL A 438 -19.94 -3.61 14.35
C VAL A 438 -19.71 -4.98 13.74
N GLY A 439 -19.12 -5.03 12.56
CA GLY A 439 -18.77 -6.28 11.88
C GLY A 439 -18.46 -6.09 10.41
N GLN A 440 -18.38 -7.19 9.68
CA GLN A 440 -18.23 -7.16 8.23
C GLN A 440 -19.49 -6.58 7.58
N TRP A 441 -19.30 -5.69 6.62
CA TRP A 441 -20.42 -5.15 5.87
C TRP A 441 -21.10 -6.21 4.99
N THR A 442 -22.43 -6.19 4.99
CA THR A 442 -23.28 -6.97 4.08
C THR A 442 -24.45 -6.09 3.59
N PRO A 443 -25.11 -6.45 2.46
CA PRO A 443 -26.29 -5.73 1.97
C PRO A 443 -27.40 -5.71 2.97
N GLY A 444 -27.58 -5.31 3.99
CA GLY A 444 -28.61 -5.31 5.04
C GLY A 444 -28.06 -4.94 6.42
N GLY A 445 -26.74 -4.82 6.55
CA GLY A 445 -26.13 -4.44 7.83
C GLY A 445 -24.72 -4.95 8.03
N THR A 446 -24.39 -5.28 9.27
CA THR A 446 -23.10 -5.86 9.64
C THR A 446 -23.29 -7.29 10.14
N GLN A 447 -22.34 -8.17 9.82
CA GLN A 447 -22.26 -9.53 10.36
C GLN A 447 -20.98 -9.70 11.17
N PRO A 448 -21.02 -10.52 12.25
CA PRO A 448 -19.83 -10.84 13.02
C PRO A 448 -18.76 -11.53 12.18
N GLN A 449 -17.52 -11.26 12.51
CA GLN A 449 -16.35 -11.88 11.88
C GLN A 449 -16.01 -13.22 12.55
N ARG A 450 -15.52 -14.20 11.77
CA ARG A 450 -15.17 -15.54 12.29
C ARG A 450 -14.07 -15.52 13.35
N TRP A 451 -13.20 -14.52 13.32
CA TRP A 451 -12.10 -14.36 14.27
C TRP A 451 -12.52 -13.62 15.56
N ASP A 452 -13.76 -13.15 15.63
CA ASP A 452 -14.36 -12.55 16.80
C ASP A 452 -15.19 -13.62 17.54
N PRO A 453 -14.74 -14.09 18.71
CA PRO A 453 -15.40 -15.20 19.39
C PRO A 453 -16.67 -14.79 20.17
N ASN A 454 -16.90 -13.48 20.39
CA ASN A 454 -17.99 -12.99 21.21
C ASN A 454 -18.97 -12.11 20.42
N HIS A 455 -19.72 -12.71 19.53
CA HIS A 455 -20.67 -12.01 18.67
C HIS A 455 -21.79 -11.27 19.42
N ALA A 456 -22.06 -11.62 20.67
CA ALA A 456 -23.12 -11.00 21.45
C ALA A 456 -22.83 -9.53 21.80
N ASN A 457 -21.57 -9.15 21.91
CA ASN A 457 -21.13 -7.79 22.25
C ASN A 457 -20.89 -6.90 21.02
N ASN A 458 -21.02 -7.44 19.79
CA ASN A 458 -20.92 -6.66 18.55
C ASN A 458 -22.09 -5.71 18.33
N LYS A 459 -23.10 -5.75 19.19
CA LYS A 459 -24.26 -4.86 19.15
C LYS A 459 -24.55 -4.25 20.52
N ALA A 460 -24.78 -2.94 20.55
CA ALA A 460 -25.12 -2.17 21.73
C ALA A 460 -26.36 -1.31 21.49
N ALA A 461 -27.04 -0.97 22.59
CA ALA A 461 -28.20 -0.09 22.53
C ALA A 461 -27.75 1.38 22.39
N LEU A 462 -28.51 2.13 21.57
CA LEU A 462 -28.53 3.57 21.54
C LEU A 462 -29.88 4.03 22.06
N VAL A 463 -29.92 4.75 23.18
CA VAL A 463 -31.16 5.19 23.81
C VAL A 463 -31.14 6.70 23.97
N ILE A 464 -32.24 7.37 23.59
CA ILE A 464 -32.45 8.80 23.83
C ILE A 464 -33.62 8.94 24.80
N ASN A 465 -33.44 9.78 25.82
CA ASN A 465 -34.44 10.06 26.86
C ASN A 465 -34.97 8.80 27.57
N ALA A 466 -34.05 7.95 28.03
CA ALA A 466 -34.39 6.74 28.77
C ALA A 466 -35.34 7.02 29.94
N LYS A 467 -36.38 6.18 30.11
CA LYS A 467 -37.30 6.19 31.24
C LYS A 467 -36.58 5.83 32.54
N GLY A 468 -36.72 6.67 33.54
CA GLY A 468 -36.07 6.48 34.84
C GLY A 468 -34.59 6.91 34.81
N GLY A 469 -34.24 7.91 35.61
CA GLY A 469 -32.85 8.43 35.73
C GLY A 469 -31.86 7.39 36.24
N GLY A 470 -31.62 6.36 35.46
CA GLY A 470 -30.55 5.40 35.70
C GLY A 470 -29.24 6.00 35.25
N THR A 471 -28.31 6.15 36.17
CA THR A 471 -26.90 6.40 35.93
C THR A 471 -26.39 5.45 34.86
N THR A 472 -25.66 6.00 33.88
CA THR A 472 -24.87 5.26 32.86
C THR A 472 -24.23 4.05 33.53
N PRO A 473 -24.39 2.82 33.04
CA PRO A 473 -23.54 1.72 33.51
C PRO A 473 -22.12 2.05 33.06
N SER A 474 -21.30 2.50 33.99
CA SER A 474 -19.85 2.45 33.81
C SER A 474 -19.50 0.99 33.52
N PRO A 475 -18.72 0.65 32.51
CA PRO A 475 -18.32 -0.72 32.29
C PRO A 475 -17.60 -1.20 33.53
N THR A 476 -18.26 -2.06 34.31
CA THR A 476 -17.61 -2.77 35.42
C THR A 476 -16.50 -3.60 34.78
N PRO A 477 -15.24 -3.42 35.18
CA PRO A 477 -14.18 -4.29 34.70
C PRO A 477 -14.52 -5.70 35.17
N THR A 478 -14.90 -6.57 34.24
CA THR A 478 -15.00 -8.01 34.50
C THR A 478 -13.60 -8.45 34.90
N THR A 479 -13.41 -8.73 36.18
CA THR A 479 -12.19 -9.34 36.68
C THR A 479 -11.94 -10.62 35.90
N SER A 480 -10.84 -10.63 35.16
CA SER A 480 -10.31 -11.79 34.49
C SER A 480 -10.27 -12.95 35.48
N ALA A 481 -10.99 -14.01 35.19
CA ALA A 481 -10.89 -15.23 35.96
C ALA A 481 -9.45 -15.72 35.89
N THR A 482 -8.79 -15.80 37.01
CA THR A 482 -7.49 -16.44 37.21
C THR A 482 -7.59 -17.88 36.71
N PRO A 483 -6.72 -18.35 35.79
CA PRO A 483 -6.76 -19.75 35.40
C PRO A 483 -6.40 -20.60 36.64
N SER A 484 -7.34 -21.42 37.07
CA SER A 484 -7.14 -22.45 38.10
C SER A 484 -6.06 -23.40 37.62
N ALA A 485 -5.04 -23.61 38.44
CA ALA A 485 -3.97 -24.55 38.20
C ALA A 485 -4.55 -25.97 37.97
N SER A 486 -4.38 -26.47 36.80
CA SER A 486 -4.75 -27.85 36.45
C SER A 486 -3.68 -28.81 36.94
N ALA A 487 -4.13 -29.86 37.60
CA ALA A 487 -3.33 -30.90 38.16
C ALA A 487 -2.43 -31.64 37.15
N THR A 488 -1.25 -31.96 37.59
CA THR A 488 -0.24 -32.79 36.96
C THR A 488 -0.80 -34.22 36.69
N PRO A 489 -0.75 -34.76 35.45
CA PRO A 489 -0.89 -36.19 35.27
C PRO A 489 0.48 -36.85 35.34
N THR A 490 0.56 -37.81 36.24
CA THR A 490 1.64 -38.77 36.42
C THR A 490 1.81 -39.64 35.14
N ALA A 491 3.03 -39.71 34.67
CA ALA A 491 3.41 -40.57 33.56
C ALA A 491 3.50 -42.04 34.01
N THR A 492 2.94 -42.94 33.20
CA THR A 492 3.32 -44.34 33.20
C THR A 492 3.62 -44.78 31.75
N PRO A 493 4.76 -45.42 31.47
CA PRO A 493 5.16 -45.77 30.12
C PRO A 493 4.72 -47.20 29.77
N THR A 494 4.19 -47.42 28.57
CA THR A 494 4.17 -48.78 28.00
C THR A 494 4.21 -48.78 26.49
N ALA A 495 5.30 -49.37 25.99
CA ALA A 495 5.54 -50.19 24.80
C ALA A 495 4.96 -49.84 23.40
N SER A 496 5.88 -49.59 22.53
CA SER A 496 6.20 -50.22 21.22
C SER A 496 5.11 -50.96 20.44
N ALA A 497 4.83 -50.51 19.19
CA ALA A 497 4.57 -51.35 18.04
C ALA A 497 4.79 -50.59 16.71
N THR A 498 5.42 -51.30 15.78
CA THR A 498 5.95 -50.94 14.47
C THR A 498 4.85 -50.91 13.36
N PRO A 499 5.14 -50.54 12.10
CA PRO A 499 4.26 -49.72 11.27
C PRO A 499 3.36 -50.50 10.32
N GLY A 500 2.24 -49.86 9.99
CA GLY A 500 1.35 -50.35 8.91
C GLY A 500 1.05 -49.23 7.92
N SER A 501 1.38 -49.49 6.68
CA SER A 501 1.06 -48.69 5.51
C SER A 501 -0.46 -48.54 5.32
N GLY A 502 -0.94 -47.33 5.01
CA GLY A 502 -2.35 -47.16 4.64
C GLY A 502 -2.62 -45.76 4.08
N ALA A 503 -3.04 -45.78 2.82
CA ALA A 503 -3.30 -44.66 1.92
C ALA A 503 -4.25 -43.57 2.44
N GLY A 504 -3.95 -42.35 2.04
CA GLY A 504 -4.77 -41.27 1.52
C GLY A 504 -6.12 -40.95 2.14
N ALA A 505 -6.18 -39.78 2.78
CA ALA A 505 -7.38 -38.94 2.73
C ALA A 505 -6.95 -37.46 2.74
N LYS A 506 -7.20 -36.77 1.63
CA LYS A 506 -7.08 -35.34 1.50
C LYS A 506 -8.18 -34.66 2.32
N ALA A 507 -7.82 -33.94 3.38
CA ALA A 507 -8.72 -32.99 4.01
C ALA A 507 -8.51 -31.64 3.36
N ASN A 508 -9.44 -31.25 2.49
CA ASN A 508 -9.56 -29.87 1.96
C ASN A 508 -10.10 -28.97 3.07
N GLY A 509 -9.22 -28.17 3.64
CA GLY A 509 -9.54 -27.01 4.45
C GLY A 509 -8.92 -25.77 3.82
N GLY A 510 -9.42 -25.38 2.63
CA GLY A 510 -8.94 -24.19 1.92
C GLY A 510 -9.48 -22.92 2.57
N LEU A 511 -8.62 -22.15 3.22
CA LEU A 511 -8.78 -20.70 3.28
C LEU A 511 -8.62 -20.22 1.84
N ALA A 512 -9.56 -19.36 1.37
CA ALA A 512 -9.57 -18.83 0.02
C ALA A 512 -8.23 -18.14 -0.28
N SER A 513 -7.36 -18.86 -0.98
CA SER A 513 -6.20 -18.31 -1.67
C SER A 513 -6.74 -17.56 -2.89
N THR A 514 -6.77 -16.22 -2.85
CA THR A 514 -7.01 -15.38 -4.03
C THR A 514 -5.74 -15.20 -4.87
N GLY A 515 -4.92 -16.23 -4.94
CA GLY A 515 -3.83 -16.34 -5.89
C GLY A 515 -4.34 -16.98 -7.17
N THR A 516 -5.05 -16.24 -8.00
CA THR A 516 -5.30 -16.64 -9.38
C THR A 516 -4.00 -16.49 -10.17
N SER A 517 -3.56 -17.62 -10.76
CA SER A 517 -2.50 -17.61 -11.77
C SER A 517 -2.82 -16.57 -12.87
N ALA A 518 -1.82 -15.87 -13.37
CA ALA A 518 -1.93 -14.77 -14.34
C ALA A 518 -2.75 -15.10 -15.61
N GLU A 519 -2.93 -16.36 -15.94
CA GLU A 519 -3.73 -16.81 -17.10
C GLU A 519 -5.24 -16.69 -16.90
N THR A 520 -5.75 -16.73 -15.66
CA THR A 520 -7.21 -16.63 -15.40
C THR A 520 -7.68 -15.16 -15.28
N ILE A 521 -6.77 -14.20 -15.04
CA ILE A 521 -7.09 -12.78 -14.96
C ILE A 521 -7.30 -12.18 -16.36
N ALA A 522 -6.65 -12.71 -17.40
CA ALA A 522 -6.78 -12.22 -18.77
C ALA A 522 -8.19 -12.38 -19.36
N PHE A 523 -8.95 -13.41 -18.95
CA PHE A 523 -10.32 -13.63 -19.44
C PHE A 523 -11.42 -12.97 -18.61
N GLY A 524 -11.20 -12.74 -17.31
CA GLY A 524 -12.17 -12.07 -16.44
C GLY A 524 -12.20 -10.54 -16.61
N GLY A 525 -11.05 -9.91 -16.87
CA GLY A 525 -10.94 -8.46 -17.03
C GLY A 525 -11.60 -7.93 -18.30
N ALA A 526 -11.51 -8.69 -19.41
CA ALA A 526 -12.11 -8.30 -20.69
C ALA A 526 -13.66 -8.28 -20.64
N ALA A 527 -14.27 -9.17 -19.89
CA ALA A 527 -15.74 -9.22 -19.76
C ALA A 527 -16.29 -8.06 -18.91
N LEU A 528 -15.58 -7.62 -17.87
CA LEU A 528 -15.99 -6.50 -17.02
C LEU A 528 -15.79 -5.13 -17.72
N VAL A 529 -14.74 -4.98 -18.52
CA VAL A 529 -14.52 -3.76 -19.33
C VAL A 529 -15.56 -3.65 -20.45
N ALA A 530 -15.94 -4.76 -21.09
CA ALA A 530 -17.00 -4.76 -22.09
C ALA A 530 -18.38 -4.42 -21.50
N ALA A 531 -18.70 -4.93 -20.30
CA ALA A 531 -19.95 -4.61 -19.62
C ALA A 531 -19.99 -3.16 -19.12
N GLY A 532 -18.90 -2.61 -18.59
CA GLY A 532 -18.76 -1.22 -18.18
C GLY A 532 -18.87 -0.24 -19.36
N GLY A 533 -18.22 -0.55 -20.48
CA GLY A 533 -18.27 0.25 -21.71
C GLY A 533 -19.69 0.32 -22.32
N ALA A 534 -20.42 -0.79 -22.31
CA ALA A 534 -21.80 -0.84 -22.81
C ALA A 534 -22.77 -0.01 -21.94
N LEU A 535 -22.58 -0.02 -20.62
CA LEU A 535 -23.37 0.81 -19.68
C LEU A 535 -23.14 2.30 -19.91
N VAL A 536 -21.89 2.75 -20.06
CA VAL A 536 -21.56 4.17 -20.30
C VAL A 536 -22.13 4.66 -21.63
N LEU A 537 -22.10 3.83 -22.70
CA LEU A 537 -22.71 4.17 -24.00
C LEU A 537 -24.24 4.23 -23.94
N ALA A 538 -24.88 3.36 -23.14
CA ALA A 538 -26.33 3.39 -22.94
C ALA A 538 -26.79 4.63 -22.17
N PHE A 539 -26.05 5.07 -21.15
CA PHE A 539 -26.35 6.31 -20.42
C PHE A 539 -26.12 7.56 -21.28
N ARG A 540 -25.09 7.62 -22.10
CA ARG A 540 -24.86 8.75 -23.02
C ARG A 540 -25.95 8.88 -24.10
N ARG A 541 -26.45 7.78 -24.65
CA ARG A 541 -27.59 7.82 -25.61
C ARG A 541 -28.91 8.28 -24.98
N LYS A 542 -29.15 8.00 -23.69
CA LYS A 542 -30.34 8.45 -22.98
C LYS A 542 -30.31 9.95 -22.59
N ALA A 543 -29.11 10.51 -22.42
CA ALA A 543 -28.93 11.94 -22.14
C ALA A 543 -29.06 12.81 -23.42
N ALA A 544 -28.67 12.29 -24.59
CA ALA A 544 -28.77 13.01 -25.86
C ALA A 544 -30.19 13.01 -26.50
N GLY A 545 -31.15 12.24 -25.94
CA GLY A 545 -32.54 12.18 -26.40
C GLY A 545 -33.52 13.04 -25.60
N ARG A 546 -33.02 13.96 -24.77
CA ARG A 546 -33.84 14.88 -23.94
C ARG A 546 -33.37 16.34 -24.04
N ALA A 547 -32.92 16.77 -25.20
CA ALA A 547 -32.71 18.17 -25.55
C ALA A 547 -33.63 18.56 -26.71
#